data_49d69933c289b5a3ec94cc9c5d8e4029
#
_entry.id   49d69933c289b5a3ec94cc9c5d8e4029
#
_cell.length_a   1.000
_cell.length_b   1.000
_cell.length_c   1.000
_cell.angle_alpha   90.00
_cell.angle_beta   90.00
_cell.angle_gamma   90.00
#
_symmetry.space_group_name_H-M   'P 1'
#
loop_
_entity.id
_entity.type
_entity.pdbx_description
1 polymer ?
#
loop_
_entity_poly.entity_id
_entity_poly.type
_entity_poly.pdbx_seq_one_letter_code
_entity_poly.pdbx_strand_id
1 'polypeptide(L)'
;MDRLHSAGIIRNTSCSFCGTCTETHEHLFFECQTSQSVWHLVNARANINWPCMSWQNLLQWASTIYIKKSDPQHIIARLLLSTTVYQLWYERNNRVFKNQHQTAQHIAEAVFQLVRLHITAMKFSSIILSHICDVWGIQQSPNNTRPTSSTDV
;
A
#
# COMPACT_ATOMS: atom_id res chain seq x y z
N MET A 1 -5.81 15.35 12.32
CA MET A 1 -7.21 15.29 12.81
C MET A 1 -7.54 16.44 13.73
N ASP A 2 -6.69 16.76 14.68
CA ASP A 2 -6.93 17.81 15.68
C ASP A 2 -7.22 19.21 15.10
N ARG A 3 -6.61 19.56 13.96
CA ARG A 3 -6.84 20.86 13.30
C ARG A 3 -8.26 21.04 12.74
N LEU A 4 -8.89 19.99 12.23
CA LEU A 4 -10.26 20.04 11.71
C LEU A 4 -11.28 20.07 12.84
N HIS A 5 -10.98 19.41 13.96
CA HIS A 5 -11.79 19.46 15.16
C HIS A 5 -11.75 20.86 15.81
N SER A 6 -10.56 21.46 15.90
CA SER A 6 -10.36 22.81 16.44
C SER A 6 -11.05 23.90 15.60
N ALA A 7 -11.25 23.65 14.31
CA ALA A 7 -11.98 24.54 13.41
C ALA A 7 -13.52 24.37 13.46
N GLY A 8 -14.04 23.48 14.31
CA GLY A 8 -15.49 23.22 14.42
C GLY A 8 -16.13 22.52 13.22
N ILE A 9 -15.31 22.02 12.28
CA ILE A 9 -15.77 21.39 11.03
C ILE A 9 -16.25 19.95 11.29
N ILE A 10 -15.65 19.26 12.27
CA ILE A 10 -16.02 17.89 12.65
C ILE A 10 -16.52 17.89 14.09
N ARG A 11 -17.81 17.60 14.27
CA ARG A 11 -18.45 17.50 15.60
C ARG A 11 -18.35 16.11 16.22
N ASN A 12 -18.11 15.08 15.42
CA ASN A 12 -18.06 13.70 15.89
C ASN A 12 -16.60 13.24 16.00
N THR A 13 -16.21 12.81 17.19
CA THR A 13 -14.87 12.28 17.50
C THR A 13 -14.78 10.76 17.30
N SER A 14 -15.90 10.09 16.98
CA SER A 14 -15.91 8.64 16.74
C SER A 14 -15.22 8.29 15.45
N CYS A 15 -14.48 7.18 15.46
CA CYS A 15 -13.81 6.66 14.29
C CYS A 15 -14.80 6.39 13.15
N SER A 16 -14.52 6.93 11.98
CA SER A 16 -15.37 6.81 10.79
C SER A 16 -15.45 5.37 10.24
N PHE A 17 -14.57 4.47 10.70
CA PHE A 17 -14.56 3.07 10.31
C PHE A 17 -15.38 2.19 11.25
N CYS A 18 -15.12 2.23 12.55
CA CYS A 18 -15.80 1.38 13.52
C CYS A 18 -16.96 2.06 14.27
N GLY A 19 -17.01 3.39 14.31
CA GLY A 19 -18.05 4.16 15.02
C GLY A 19 -17.98 4.12 16.54
N THR A 20 -17.10 3.34 17.14
CA THR A 20 -17.06 3.05 18.57
C THR A 20 -15.94 3.73 19.33
N CYS A 21 -14.75 3.79 18.75
CA CYS A 21 -13.57 4.36 19.39
C CYS A 21 -13.34 5.81 18.96
N THR A 22 -12.60 6.57 19.76
CA THR A 22 -12.14 7.91 19.36
C THR A 22 -11.20 7.82 18.18
N GLU A 23 -11.40 8.65 17.16
CA GLU A 23 -10.58 8.67 15.97
C GLU A 23 -9.25 9.38 16.24
N THR A 24 -8.19 8.60 16.45
CA THR A 24 -6.80 9.04 16.45
C THR A 24 -6.10 8.55 15.18
N HIS A 25 -4.93 9.07 14.84
CA HIS A 25 -4.14 8.55 13.72
C HIS A 25 -3.79 7.09 13.93
N GLU A 26 -3.36 6.74 15.15
CA GLU A 26 -2.96 5.37 15.48
C GLU A 26 -4.14 4.41 15.37
N HIS A 27 -5.28 4.78 15.97
CA HIS A 27 -6.49 3.97 15.87
C HIS A 27 -6.94 3.83 14.40
N LEU A 28 -7.08 4.94 13.67
CA LEU A 28 -7.61 4.93 12.30
C LEU A 28 -6.78 4.04 11.36
N PHE A 29 -5.46 4.14 11.41
CA PHE A 29 -4.61 3.46 10.44
C PHE A 29 -4.16 2.06 10.87
N PHE A 30 -4.11 1.76 12.18
CA PHE A 30 -3.48 0.52 12.66
C PHE A 30 -4.31 -0.27 13.67
N GLU A 31 -5.08 0.38 14.54
CA GLU A 31 -5.80 -0.29 15.62
C GLU A 31 -7.25 -0.59 15.29
N CYS A 32 -7.86 0.17 14.38
CA CYS A 32 -9.24 -0.05 13.96
C CYS A 32 -9.39 -1.40 13.28
N GLN A 33 -10.41 -2.17 13.67
CA GLN A 33 -10.68 -3.49 13.10
C GLN A 33 -10.80 -3.49 11.57
N THR A 34 -11.40 -2.46 10.99
CA THR A 34 -11.48 -2.31 9.52
C THR A 34 -10.09 -2.17 8.92
N SER A 35 -9.24 -1.33 9.50
CA SER A 35 -7.87 -1.13 9.01
C SER A 35 -7.01 -2.37 9.18
N GLN A 36 -7.14 -3.06 10.31
CA GLN A 36 -6.47 -4.35 10.55
C GLN A 36 -6.86 -5.39 9.50
N SER A 37 -8.15 -5.45 9.13
CA SER A 37 -8.62 -6.33 8.05
C SER A 37 -7.98 -5.99 6.70
N VAL A 38 -7.82 -4.70 6.37
CA VAL A 38 -7.12 -4.26 5.15
C VAL A 38 -5.64 -4.68 5.21
N TRP A 39 -4.95 -4.40 6.31
CA TRP A 39 -3.54 -4.80 6.49
C TRP A 39 -3.35 -6.30 6.37
N HIS A 40 -4.25 -7.09 6.96
CA HIS A 40 -4.19 -8.55 6.86
C HIS A 40 -4.29 -9.02 5.40
N LEU A 41 -5.25 -8.50 4.63
CA LEU A 41 -5.44 -8.84 3.22
C LEU A 41 -4.24 -8.43 2.37
N VAL A 42 -3.70 -7.22 2.60
CA VAL A 42 -2.54 -6.71 1.87
C VAL A 42 -1.30 -7.56 2.17
N ASN A 43 -1.04 -7.86 3.43
CA ASN A 43 0.12 -8.64 3.86
C ASN A 43 0.08 -10.07 3.32
N ALA A 44 -1.08 -10.73 3.43
CA ALA A 44 -1.26 -12.10 2.95
C ALA A 44 -0.99 -12.21 1.44
N ARG A 45 -1.53 -11.29 0.65
CA ARG A 45 -1.38 -11.31 -0.81
C ARG A 45 0.03 -10.91 -1.26
N ALA A 46 0.66 -9.96 -0.58
CA ALA A 46 2.02 -9.50 -0.91
C ALA A 46 3.11 -10.44 -0.39
N ASN A 47 2.74 -11.43 0.42
CA ASN A 47 3.67 -12.28 1.18
C ASN A 47 4.68 -11.46 2.00
N ILE A 48 4.21 -10.35 2.58
CA ILE A 48 4.98 -9.49 3.47
C ILE A 48 4.33 -9.55 4.85
N ASN A 49 5.15 -9.79 5.86
CA ASN A 49 4.67 -9.83 7.24
C ASN A 49 5.11 -8.57 7.98
N TRP A 50 4.20 -7.59 8.07
CA TRP A 50 4.42 -6.40 8.88
C TRP A 50 4.22 -6.76 10.36
N PRO A 51 5.18 -6.43 11.24
CA PRO A 51 5.00 -6.70 12.65
C PRO A 51 3.88 -5.83 13.24
N CYS A 52 3.11 -6.42 14.16
CA CYS A 52 2.07 -5.70 14.89
C CYS A 52 2.74 -4.83 15.97
N MET A 53 2.86 -3.55 15.71
CA MET A 53 3.49 -2.58 16.62
C MET A 53 2.90 -1.18 16.41
N SER A 54 3.20 -0.24 17.31
CA SER A 54 2.78 1.15 17.16
C SER A 54 3.32 1.78 15.86
N TRP A 55 2.62 2.78 15.35
CA TRP A 55 3.00 3.48 14.12
C TRP A 55 4.46 3.95 14.10
N GLN A 56 4.91 4.55 15.18
CA GLN A 56 6.28 5.06 15.28
C GLN A 56 7.31 3.93 15.20
N ASN A 57 7.06 2.83 15.91
CA ASN A 57 7.91 1.66 15.89
C ASN A 57 7.89 0.98 14.52
N LEU A 58 6.74 0.91 13.86
CA LEU A 58 6.60 0.36 12.50
C LEU A 58 7.41 1.17 11.49
N LEU A 59 7.33 2.51 11.54
CA LEU A 59 8.14 3.37 10.66
C LEU A 59 9.64 3.20 10.91
N GLN A 60 10.06 3.16 12.16
CA GLN A 60 11.45 2.96 12.50
C GLN A 60 11.93 1.58 12.04
N TRP A 61 11.17 0.53 12.32
CA TRP A 61 11.46 -0.83 11.86
C TRP A 61 11.53 -0.90 10.32
N ALA A 62 10.54 -0.36 9.61
CA ALA A 62 10.51 -0.36 8.15
C ALA A 62 11.70 0.42 7.55
N SER A 63 12.12 1.52 8.16
CA SER A 63 13.27 2.30 7.72
C SER A 63 14.60 1.57 7.88
N THR A 64 14.70 0.65 8.84
CA THR A 64 15.90 -0.17 9.04
C THR A 64 15.94 -1.40 8.15
N ILE A 65 14.79 -2.09 8.01
CA ILE A 65 14.71 -3.33 7.22
C ILE A 65 14.69 -3.03 5.72
N TYR A 66 13.89 -2.06 5.27
CA TYR A 66 13.72 -1.74 3.85
C TYR A 66 14.54 -0.53 3.39
N ILE A 67 15.80 -0.44 3.86
CA ILE A 67 16.69 0.71 3.61
C ILE A 67 17.22 0.79 2.18
N LYS A 68 17.40 -0.35 1.50
CA LYS A 68 18.02 -0.38 0.17
C LYS A 68 17.08 0.21 -0.89
N LYS A 69 17.47 1.37 -1.45
CA LYS A 69 16.67 2.07 -2.46
C LYS A 69 16.63 1.37 -3.82
N SER A 70 17.62 0.54 -4.12
CA SER A 70 17.74 -0.20 -5.39
C SER A 70 17.17 -1.63 -5.32
N ASP A 71 16.82 -2.13 -4.13
CA ASP A 71 16.27 -3.46 -3.95
C ASP A 71 14.76 -3.43 -4.25
N PRO A 72 14.28 -4.18 -5.25
CA PRO A 72 12.87 -4.18 -5.63
C PRO A 72 11.93 -4.61 -4.50
N GLN A 73 12.30 -5.57 -3.67
CA GLN A 73 11.48 -6.01 -2.54
C GLN A 73 11.32 -4.88 -1.52
N HIS A 74 12.40 -4.13 -1.26
CA HIS A 74 12.37 -2.98 -0.38
C HIS A 74 11.55 -1.82 -0.95
N ILE A 75 11.59 -1.62 -2.27
CA ILE A 75 10.76 -0.63 -2.97
C ILE A 75 9.28 -1.01 -2.83
N ILE A 76 8.93 -2.26 -3.13
CA ILE A 76 7.57 -2.78 -3.07
C ILE A 76 7.01 -2.68 -1.64
N ALA A 77 7.79 -3.06 -0.64
CA ALA A 77 7.37 -2.95 0.75
C ALA A 77 7.03 -1.51 1.14
N ARG A 78 7.87 -0.54 0.76
CA ARG A 78 7.60 0.88 1.02
C ARG A 78 6.38 1.39 0.25
N LEU A 79 6.20 0.96 -1.00
CA LEU A 79 5.02 1.30 -1.79
C LEU A 79 3.75 0.75 -1.15
N LEU A 80 3.77 -0.52 -0.70
CA LEU A 80 2.64 -1.13 0.00
C LEU A 80 2.28 -0.36 1.27
N LEU A 81 3.26 -0.04 2.10
CA LEU A 81 3.04 0.72 3.33
C LEU A 81 2.39 2.08 3.03
N SER A 82 3.00 2.86 2.15
CA SER A 82 2.52 4.21 1.83
C SER A 82 1.15 4.19 1.13
N THR A 83 0.94 3.25 0.21
CA THR A 83 -0.32 3.13 -0.53
C THR A 83 -1.45 2.65 0.36
N THR A 84 -1.20 1.73 1.31
CA THR A 84 -2.21 1.27 2.26
C THR A 84 -2.67 2.41 3.17
N VAL A 85 -1.72 3.17 3.75
CA VAL A 85 -2.06 4.34 4.57
C VAL A 85 -2.83 5.37 3.76
N TYR A 86 -2.44 5.64 2.51
CA TYR A 86 -3.15 6.55 1.62
C TYR A 86 -4.58 6.08 1.33
N GLN A 87 -4.80 4.80 1.03
CA GLN A 87 -6.12 4.27 0.72
C GLN A 87 -7.05 4.27 1.95
N LEU A 88 -6.53 4.00 3.14
CA LEU A 88 -7.29 4.16 4.39
C LEU A 88 -7.68 5.62 4.63
N TRP A 89 -6.76 6.56 4.41
CA TRP A 89 -7.06 7.98 4.49
C TRP A 89 -8.12 8.41 3.47
N TYR A 90 -8.01 7.92 2.24
CA TYR A 90 -8.96 8.20 1.16
C TYR A 90 -10.36 7.67 1.49
N GLU A 91 -10.46 6.43 1.95
CA GLU A 91 -11.71 5.82 2.40
C GLU A 91 -12.33 6.58 3.57
N ARG A 92 -11.52 6.97 4.56
CA ARG A 92 -11.98 7.81 5.67
C ARG A 92 -12.62 9.12 5.17
N ASN A 93 -11.98 9.77 4.22
CA ASN A 93 -12.50 11.02 3.67
C ASN A 93 -13.79 10.79 2.85
N ASN A 94 -13.89 9.69 2.09
CA ASN A 94 -15.12 9.34 1.38
C ASN A 94 -16.28 9.09 2.35
N ARG A 95 -16.05 8.41 3.48
CA ARG A 95 -17.07 8.21 4.51
C ARG A 95 -17.55 9.53 5.11
N VAL A 96 -16.62 10.38 5.50
CA VAL A 96 -16.94 11.62 6.19
C VAL A 96 -17.60 12.65 5.28
N PHE A 97 -17.10 12.81 4.05
CA PHE A 97 -17.54 13.90 3.18
C PHE A 97 -18.53 13.48 2.09
N LYS A 98 -18.57 12.20 1.73
CA LYS A 98 -19.42 11.72 0.64
C LYS A 98 -20.42 10.64 1.06
N ASN A 99 -20.36 10.21 2.34
CA ASN A 99 -21.17 9.08 2.83
C ASN A 99 -21.04 7.82 1.98
N GLN A 100 -19.85 7.57 1.44
CA GLN A 100 -19.51 6.38 0.65
C GLN A 100 -18.65 5.43 1.48
N HIS A 101 -18.98 4.14 1.42
CA HIS A 101 -18.32 3.11 2.22
C HIS A 101 -17.83 1.98 1.32
N GLN A 102 -16.55 1.62 1.45
CA GLN A 102 -15.98 0.46 0.79
C GLN A 102 -15.70 -0.65 1.80
N THR A 103 -15.68 -1.90 1.32
CA THR A 103 -15.26 -3.05 2.12
C THR A 103 -13.75 -3.11 2.25
N ALA A 104 -13.23 -3.82 3.26
CA ALA A 104 -11.80 -4.04 3.41
C ALA A 104 -11.17 -4.71 2.17
N GLN A 105 -11.91 -5.61 1.50
CA GLN A 105 -11.49 -6.24 0.25
C GLN A 105 -11.31 -5.24 -0.88
N HIS A 106 -12.27 -4.31 -1.07
CA HIS A 106 -12.16 -3.29 -2.10
C HIS A 106 -10.98 -2.34 -1.86
N ILE A 107 -10.76 -1.95 -0.60
CA ILE A 107 -9.61 -1.11 -0.22
C ILE A 107 -8.30 -1.84 -0.50
N ALA A 108 -8.18 -3.10 -0.08
CA ALA A 108 -6.99 -3.91 -0.32
C ALA A 108 -6.73 -4.12 -1.83
N GLU A 109 -7.77 -4.37 -2.62
CA GLU A 109 -7.64 -4.47 -4.08
C GLU A 109 -7.15 -3.15 -4.70
N ALA A 110 -7.69 -2.00 -4.26
CA ALA A 110 -7.22 -0.69 -4.72
C ALA A 110 -5.73 -0.47 -4.39
N VAL A 111 -5.26 -0.89 -3.20
CA VAL A 111 -3.84 -0.88 -2.84
C VAL A 111 -3.03 -1.70 -3.84
N PHE A 112 -3.47 -2.94 -4.13
CA PHE A 112 -2.77 -3.82 -5.06
C PHE A 112 -2.68 -3.25 -6.46
N GLN A 113 -3.77 -2.72 -6.99
CA GLN A 113 -3.79 -2.13 -8.33
C GLN A 113 -2.84 -0.93 -8.44
N LEU A 114 -2.82 -0.06 -7.45
CA LEU A 114 -1.92 1.09 -7.45
C LEU A 114 -0.44 0.68 -7.35
N VAL A 115 -0.12 -0.25 -6.46
CA VAL A 115 1.25 -0.76 -6.35
C VAL A 115 1.68 -1.48 -7.63
N ARG A 116 0.81 -2.30 -8.22
CA ARG A 116 1.05 -2.96 -9.50
C ARG A 116 1.35 -1.96 -10.61
N LEU A 117 0.58 -0.87 -10.73
CA LEU A 117 0.83 0.19 -11.70
C LEU A 117 2.23 0.81 -11.51
N HIS A 118 2.63 1.06 -10.27
CA HIS A 118 3.96 1.59 -9.99
C HIS A 118 5.07 0.60 -10.36
N ILE A 119 4.90 -0.68 -10.01
CA ILE A 119 5.87 -1.74 -10.32
C ILE A 119 6.03 -1.90 -11.85
N THR A 120 4.95 -1.87 -12.61
CA THR A 120 4.99 -1.99 -14.07
C THR A 120 5.69 -0.81 -14.75
N ALA A 121 5.60 0.38 -14.15
CA ALA A 121 6.30 1.57 -14.63
C ALA A 121 7.81 1.57 -14.30
N MET A 122 8.25 0.74 -13.36
CA MET A 122 9.65 0.64 -12.97
C MET A 122 10.42 -0.31 -13.89
N LYS A 123 11.63 0.10 -14.30
CA LYS A 123 12.54 -0.77 -15.05
C LYS A 123 13.38 -1.59 -14.06
N PHE A 124 12.97 -2.82 -13.81
CA PHE A 124 13.76 -3.78 -13.03
C PHE A 124 14.64 -4.64 -13.94
N SER A 125 15.77 -5.15 -13.42
CA SER A 125 16.57 -6.12 -14.16
C SER A 125 15.83 -7.46 -14.29
N SER A 126 16.06 -8.18 -15.39
CA SER A 126 15.28 -9.35 -15.80
C SER A 126 15.23 -10.50 -14.78
N ILE A 127 16.28 -10.68 -13.96
CA ILE A 127 16.37 -11.81 -13.01
C ILE A 127 15.42 -11.63 -11.80
N ILE A 128 15.19 -10.39 -11.37
CA ILE A 128 14.33 -10.08 -10.22
C ILE A 128 12.86 -10.03 -10.63
N LEU A 129 12.62 -9.84 -11.92
CA LEU A 129 11.29 -9.64 -12.48
C LEU A 129 10.40 -10.88 -12.37
N SER A 130 10.95 -12.11 -12.49
CA SER A 130 10.14 -13.33 -12.53
C SER A 130 9.31 -13.53 -11.26
N HIS A 131 9.93 -13.49 -10.09
CA HIS A 131 9.23 -13.66 -8.82
C HIS A 131 8.22 -12.54 -8.53
N ILE A 132 8.59 -11.31 -8.89
CA ILE A 132 7.68 -10.16 -8.76
C ILE A 132 6.50 -10.31 -9.73
N CYS A 133 6.76 -10.73 -10.97
CA CYS A 133 5.72 -10.95 -11.97
C CYS A 133 4.69 -11.99 -11.52
N ASP A 134 5.14 -13.09 -10.91
CA ASP A 134 4.27 -14.16 -10.42
C ASP A 134 3.34 -13.66 -9.31
N VAL A 135 3.90 -13.00 -8.28
CA VAL A 135 3.12 -12.46 -7.14
C VAL A 135 2.16 -11.35 -7.59
N TRP A 136 2.58 -10.51 -8.53
CA TRP A 136 1.83 -9.31 -8.93
C TRP A 136 1.04 -9.50 -10.22
N GLY A 137 1.08 -10.67 -10.86
CA GLY A 137 0.38 -10.96 -12.12
C GLY A 137 0.79 -10.01 -13.25
N ILE A 138 2.07 -9.66 -13.33
CA ILE A 138 2.61 -8.77 -14.36
C ILE A 138 3.10 -9.62 -15.53
N GLN A 139 2.54 -9.41 -16.72
CA GLN A 139 3.05 -10.06 -17.94
C GLN A 139 4.36 -9.44 -18.35
N GLN A 140 5.41 -10.27 -18.53
CA GLN A 140 6.65 -9.83 -19.14
C GLN A 140 6.39 -9.60 -20.63
N SER A 141 6.62 -8.39 -21.12
CA SER A 141 6.71 -8.18 -22.58
C SER A 141 7.86 -9.01 -23.12
N PRO A 142 7.65 -9.81 -24.17
CA PRO A 142 8.75 -10.55 -24.81
C PRO A 142 9.81 -9.56 -25.25
N ASN A 143 11.04 -9.74 -24.77
CA ASN A 143 12.19 -8.94 -25.16
C ASN A 143 12.26 -8.89 -26.69
N ASN A 144 12.21 -7.68 -27.23
CA ASN A 144 12.51 -7.40 -28.62
C ASN A 144 14.02 -7.69 -28.81
N THR A 145 14.39 -8.95 -29.04
CA THR A 145 15.71 -9.34 -29.49
C THR A 145 15.92 -8.69 -30.85
N ARG A 146 16.69 -7.61 -30.86
CA ARG A 146 17.19 -7.01 -32.09
C ARG A 146 17.85 -8.11 -32.90
N PRO A 147 17.45 -8.35 -34.16
CA PRO A 147 18.20 -9.26 -35.03
C PRO A 147 19.58 -8.64 -35.23
N THR A 148 20.60 -9.38 -34.85
CA THR A 148 21.98 -9.09 -35.26
C THR A 148 22.03 -9.27 -36.77
N SER A 149 22.12 -8.16 -37.49
CA SER A 149 22.44 -8.17 -38.90
C SER A 149 23.88 -8.69 -39.05
N SER A 150 24.03 -9.94 -39.38
CA SER A 150 25.24 -10.47 -39.97
C SER A 150 25.39 -9.85 -41.35
N THR A 151 26.36 -8.99 -41.50
CA THR A 151 26.89 -8.56 -42.78
C THR A 151 28.11 -9.41 -43.05
N ASP A 152 27.90 -10.50 -43.78
CA ASP A 152 28.95 -11.17 -44.52
C ASP A 152 29.20 -10.34 -45.79
N VAL A 153 30.44 -9.86 -45.96
CA VAL A 153 31.20 -9.78 -47.22
C VAL A 153 32.66 -9.74 -46.88
#